data_57f9cc52ab9c59ec97dfe80618814a2f
#
_entry.id   57f9cc52ab9c59ec97dfe80618814a2f
#
_cell.length_a   1.000
_cell.length_b   1.000
_cell.length_c   1.000
_cell.angle_alpha   90.00
_cell.angle_beta   90.00
_cell.angle_gamma   90.00
#
_symmetry.space_group_name_H-M   'P 1'
#
loop_
_entity.id
_entity.type
_entity.pdbx_description
1 polymer ?
#
loop_
_entity_poly.entity_id
_entity_poly.type
_entity_poly.pdbx_seq_one_letter_code
_entity_poly.pdbx_strand_id
1 'polypeptide(L)'
;MTVTLIKGAELVVAWDASEKRHAYMPDADVAFEGGVIRFVGRGYDSVADVVVNGKGLMVMPGLVNIHSHPTSEPMNKGLLDEIGSPGLYNSSLYEFMPIFRAYADAIPH
;
A
#
# COMPACT_ATOMS: atom_id res chain seq x y z
N MET A 1 23.10 -2.62 14.53
CA MET A 1 21.81 -2.51 13.82
C MET A 1 20.98 -3.74 14.15
N THR A 2 19.67 -3.58 14.21
CA THR A 2 18.78 -4.65 14.68
C THR A 2 18.15 -5.35 13.48
N VAL A 3 18.38 -6.66 13.38
CA VAL A 3 17.75 -7.51 12.37
C VAL A 3 16.39 -7.94 12.87
N THR A 4 15.36 -7.64 12.11
CA THR A 4 14.00 -8.12 12.35
C THR A 4 13.63 -9.17 11.33
N LEU A 5 13.12 -10.31 11.82
CA LEU A 5 12.65 -11.44 11.02
C LEU A 5 11.15 -11.63 11.19
N ILE A 6 10.40 -11.54 10.11
CA ILE A 6 9.03 -12.07 10.04
C ILE A 6 9.15 -13.52 9.60
N LYS A 7 8.84 -14.46 10.50
CA LYS A 7 9.06 -15.89 10.27
C LYS A 7 7.75 -16.59 9.95
N GLY A 8 7.76 -17.37 8.85
CA GLY A 8 6.64 -18.20 8.46
C GLY A 8 5.38 -17.39 8.12
N ALA A 9 5.52 -16.32 7.33
CA ALA A 9 4.38 -15.57 6.84
C ALA A 9 3.51 -16.47 5.94
N GLU A 10 2.19 -16.42 6.13
CA GLU A 10 1.27 -17.26 5.37
C GLU A 10 1.38 -17.00 3.87
N LEU A 11 1.64 -15.78 3.47
CA LEU A 11 1.93 -15.41 2.10
C LEU A 11 2.92 -14.23 2.07
N VAL A 12 3.98 -14.36 1.29
CA VAL A 12 4.86 -13.25 0.93
C VAL A 12 4.72 -12.97 -0.56
N VAL A 13 4.45 -11.72 -0.90
CA VAL A 13 4.45 -11.23 -2.29
C VAL A 13 5.73 -10.42 -2.48
N ALA A 14 6.59 -10.83 -3.40
CA ALA A 14 7.83 -10.13 -3.69
C ALA A 14 8.04 -9.99 -5.21
N TRP A 15 8.88 -9.02 -5.60
CA TRP A 15 9.27 -8.88 -6.98
C TRP A 15 10.42 -9.82 -7.32
N ASP A 16 10.21 -10.67 -8.32
CA ASP A 16 11.28 -11.50 -8.91
C ASP A 16 11.84 -10.78 -10.14
N ALA A 17 13.06 -10.27 -10.00
CA ALA A 17 13.72 -9.51 -11.06
C ALA A 17 14.14 -10.40 -12.24
N SER A 18 14.39 -11.68 -12.03
CA SER A 18 14.80 -12.63 -13.08
C SER A 18 13.62 -12.97 -13.98
N GLU A 19 12.47 -13.24 -13.38
CA GLU A 19 11.23 -13.59 -14.08
C GLU A 19 10.39 -12.36 -14.45
N LYS A 20 10.76 -11.17 -13.97
CA LYS A 20 10.04 -9.90 -14.17
C LYS A 20 8.56 -9.98 -13.82
N ARG A 21 8.25 -10.63 -12.72
CA ARG A 21 6.89 -10.82 -12.20
C ARG A 21 6.86 -10.85 -10.68
N HIS A 22 5.68 -10.77 -10.11
CA HIS A 22 5.52 -11.03 -8.68
C HIS A 22 5.60 -12.54 -8.40
N ALA A 23 6.40 -12.88 -7.41
CA ALA A 23 6.43 -14.21 -6.81
C ALA A 23 5.50 -14.24 -5.60
N TYR A 24 4.73 -15.31 -5.48
CA TYR A 24 3.80 -15.57 -4.37
C TYR A 24 4.34 -16.77 -3.60
N MET A 25 4.87 -16.49 -2.41
CA MET A 25 5.58 -17.50 -1.61
C MET A 25 4.79 -17.81 -0.34
N PRO A 26 4.08 -18.93 -0.26
CA PRO A 26 3.49 -19.37 1.00
C PRO A 26 4.57 -19.86 1.96
N ASP A 27 4.33 -19.68 3.26
CA ASP A 27 5.19 -20.09 4.36
C ASP A 27 6.63 -19.61 4.18
N ALA A 28 6.79 -18.29 4.01
CA ALA A 28 8.05 -17.66 3.72
C ALA A 28 8.47 -16.66 4.81
N ASP A 29 9.76 -16.38 4.84
CA ASP A 29 10.40 -15.50 5.79
C ASP A 29 10.80 -14.19 5.11
N VAL A 30 10.74 -13.10 5.87
CA VAL A 30 11.26 -11.79 5.44
C VAL A 30 12.14 -11.24 6.56
N ALA A 31 13.42 -11.00 6.26
CA ALA A 31 14.33 -10.35 7.20
C ALA A 31 14.73 -8.97 6.69
N PHE A 32 14.78 -8.00 7.58
CA PHE A 32 15.19 -6.63 7.27
C PHE A 32 15.98 -6.00 8.40
N GLU A 33 16.82 -5.05 8.02
CA GLU A 33 17.68 -4.31 8.93
C GLU A 33 17.87 -2.88 8.44
N GLY A 34 17.67 -1.89 9.32
CA GLY A 34 17.90 -0.48 9.00
C GLY A 34 17.11 0.02 7.78
N GLY A 35 15.89 -0.49 7.55
CA GLY A 35 15.05 -0.12 6.40
C GLY A 35 15.41 -0.85 5.10
N VAL A 36 16.34 -1.82 5.13
CA VAL A 36 16.76 -2.61 3.97
C VAL A 36 16.32 -4.06 4.13
N ILE A 37 15.65 -4.60 3.13
CA ILE A 37 15.32 -6.03 3.09
C ILE A 37 16.61 -6.82 2.84
N ARG A 38 16.92 -7.76 3.72
CA ARG A 38 18.11 -8.60 3.67
C ARG A 38 17.83 -9.99 3.09
N PHE A 39 16.60 -10.47 3.32
CA PHE A 39 16.19 -11.80 2.88
C PHE A 39 14.69 -11.84 2.59
N VAL A 40 14.32 -12.53 1.53
CA VAL A 40 12.96 -12.93 1.23
C VAL A 40 13.01 -14.36 0.69
N GLY A 41 12.34 -15.29 1.33
CA GLY A 41 12.36 -16.70 0.93
C GLY A 41 11.94 -17.61 2.05
N ARG A 42 12.30 -18.89 1.96
CA ARG A 42 12.06 -19.89 3.01
C ARG A 42 13.35 -20.24 3.72
N GLY A 43 13.26 -20.46 5.03
CA GLY A 43 14.38 -21.00 5.81
C GLY A 43 15.49 -19.98 6.06
N TYR A 44 15.14 -18.81 6.58
CA TYR A 44 16.15 -17.88 7.07
C TYR A 44 16.96 -18.54 8.21
N ASP A 45 18.27 -18.64 8.03
CA ASP A 45 19.19 -19.38 8.89
C ASP A 45 20.17 -18.51 9.70
N SER A 46 20.10 -17.20 9.50
CA SER A 46 20.96 -16.27 10.23
C SER A 46 20.31 -15.76 11.52
N VAL A 47 21.11 -15.11 12.36
CA VAL A 47 20.62 -14.56 13.64
C VAL A 47 19.70 -13.37 13.37
N ALA A 48 18.58 -13.34 14.07
CA ALA A 48 17.69 -12.20 14.13
C ALA A 48 17.54 -11.72 15.58
N ASP A 49 17.58 -10.43 15.80
CA ASP A 49 17.43 -9.83 17.12
C ASP A 49 15.95 -9.78 17.55
N VAL A 50 15.07 -9.62 16.58
CA VAL A 50 13.62 -9.60 16.79
C VAL A 50 12.96 -10.59 15.83
N VAL A 51 12.12 -11.47 16.38
CA VAL A 51 11.35 -12.42 15.57
C VAL A 51 9.86 -12.14 15.72
N VAL A 52 9.22 -11.89 14.59
CA VAL A 52 7.76 -11.70 14.48
C VAL A 52 7.16 -13.00 13.94
N ASN A 53 6.16 -13.53 14.63
CA ASN A 53 5.41 -14.68 14.12
C ASN A 53 4.57 -14.25 12.91
N GLY A 54 4.88 -14.81 11.75
CA GLY A 54 4.23 -14.49 10.47
C GLY A 54 2.93 -15.26 10.21
N LYS A 55 2.55 -16.19 11.09
CA LYS A 55 1.33 -16.99 10.90
C LYS A 55 0.08 -16.11 10.83
N GLY A 56 -0.71 -16.28 9.75
CA GLY A 56 -1.88 -15.45 9.47
C GLY A 56 -1.56 -14.08 8.87
N LEU A 57 -0.28 -13.80 8.59
CA LEU A 57 0.13 -12.53 7.99
C LEU A 57 0.43 -12.69 6.50
N MET A 58 0.02 -11.69 5.73
CA MET A 58 0.51 -11.47 4.38
C MET A 58 1.54 -10.33 4.40
N VAL A 59 2.70 -10.57 3.83
CA VAL A 59 3.74 -9.56 3.64
C VAL A 59 3.83 -9.22 2.17
N MET A 60 3.72 -7.94 1.85
CA MET A 60 3.76 -7.45 0.47
C MET A 60 4.48 -6.10 0.41
N PRO A 61 4.97 -5.67 -0.76
CA PRO A 61 5.48 -4.32 -0.94
C PRO A 61 4.44 -3.27 -0.58
N GLY A 62 4.89 -2.15 -0.03
CA GLY A 62 4.02 -1.00 0.24
C GLY A 62 3.32 -0.54 -1.04
N LEU A 63 2.09 -0.09 -0.90
CA LEU A 63 1.32 0.43 -2.03
C LEU A 63 1.92 1.75 -2.49
N VAL A 64 2.07 1.90 -3.81
CA VAL A 64 2.54 3.13 -4.46
C VAL A 64 1.38 3.71 -5.25
N ASN A 65 0.93 4.90 -4.87
CA ASN A 65 -0.05 5.65 -5.63
C ASN A 65 0.67 6.48 -6.69
N ILE A 66 0.52 6.09 -7.95
CA ILE A 66 1.12 6.79 -9.10
C ILE A 66 0.18 7.85 -9.71
N HIS A 67 -1.03 7.98 -9.19
CA HIS A 67 -2.00 8.98 -9.61
C HIS A 67 -2.73 9.51 -8.36
N SER A 68 -2.32 10.67 -7.90
CA SER A 68 -2.89 11.31 -6.71
C SER A 68 -3.11 12.80 -6.95
N HIS A 69 -4.20 13.30 -6.41
CA HIS A 69 -4.54 14.72 -6.38
C HIS A 69 -4.63 15.16 -4.89
N PRO A 70 -3.51 15.36 -4.19
CA PRO A 70 -3.49 15.55 -2.73
C PRO A 70 -4.38 16.69 -2.25
N THR A 71 -4.49 17.75 -3.04
CA THR A 71 -5.31 18.93 -2.70
C THR A 71 -6.81 18.68 -2.83
N SER A 72 -7.22 17.71 -3.65
CA SER A 72 -8.64 17.38 -3.87
C SER A 72 -9.08 16.09 -3.15
N GLU A 73 -8.16 15.31 -2.61
CA GLU A 73 -8.48 14.06 -1.91
C GLU A 73 -9.52 14.22 -0.79
N PRO A 74 -9.41 15.22 0.10
CA PRO A 74 -10.43 15.41 1.15
C PRO A 74 -11.80 15.73 0.57
N MET A 75 -11.84 16.46 -0.54
CA MET A 75 -13.09 16.83 -1.22
C MET A 75 -13.72 15.65 -1.95
N ASN A 76 -12.90 14.82 -2.59
CA ASN A 76 -13.38 13.60 -3.23
C ASN A 76 -14.01 12.64 -2.24
N LYS A 77 -13.48 12.53 -1.03
CA LYS A 77 -14.05 11.71 0.04
C LYS A 77 -15.41 12.26 0.51
N GLY A 78 -15.52 13.56 0.62
CA GLY A 78 -16.79 14.20 0.95
C GLY A 78 -17.87 14.03 -0.13
N LEU A 79 -17.47 14.04 -1.39
CA LEU A 79 -18.39 13.81 -2.52
C LEU A 79 -18.83 12.34 -2.66
N LEU A 80 -18.02 11.39 -2.17
CA LEU A 80 -18.36 9.98 -2.18
C LEU A 80 -19.50 9.64 -1.20
N ASP A 81 -19.71 10.45 -0.17
CA ASP A 81 -20.85 10.29 0.74
C ASP A 81 -22.19 10.64 0.06
N GLU A 82 -22.12 11.29 -1.10
CA GLU A 82 -23.27 11.54 -1.99
C GLU A 82 -23.50 10.41 -3.02
N ILE A 83 -22.99 9.23 -2.76
CA ILE A 83 -23.24 8.03 -3.57
C ILE A 83 -24.74 7.81 -3.67
N GLY A 84 -25.22 7.84 -4.91
CA GLY A 84 -26.65 7.74 -5.20
C GLY A 84 -27.29 9.02 -5.74
N SER A 85 -26.57 10.15 -5.77
CA SER A 85 -27.03 11.33 -6.49
C SER A 85 -26.90 11.11 -8.00
N PRO A 86 -28.02 11.11 -8.76
CA PRO A 86 -27.96 10.92 -10.21
C PRO A 86 -27.12 11.98 -10.93
N GLY A 87 -26.98 13.17 -10.33
CA GLY A 87 -26.19 14.26 -10.90
C GLY A 87 -24.68 14.07 -10.79
N LEU A 88 -24.24 13.14 -9.93
CA LEU A 88 -22.79 12.86 -9.72
C LEU A 88 -22.36 11.53 -10.33
N TYR A 89 -23.29 10.70 -10.76
CA TYR A 89 -23.00 9.38 -11.28
C TYR A 89 -22.60 9.45 -12.76
N ASN A 90 -21.43 8.94 -13.12
CA ASN A 90 -20.88 8.95 -14.48
C ASN A 90 -20.55 10.35 -15.06
N SER A 91 -20.46 11.36 -14.22
CA SER A 91 -20.05 12.69 -14.67
C SER A 91 -18.56 12.74 -14.99
N SER A 92 -18.19 13.51 -16.02
CA SER A 92 -16.79 13.73 -16.33
C SER A 92 -16.14 14.66 -15.31
N LEU A 93 -14.79 14.60 -15.19
CA LEU A 93 -14.03 15.49 -14.32
C LEU A 93 -14.38 16.98 -14.54
N TYR A 94 -14.72 17.36 -15.76
CA TYR A 94 -15.09 18.74 -16.10
C TYR A 94 -16.40 19.19 -15.47
N GLU A 95 -17.32 18.30 -15.24
CA GLU A 95 -18.59 18.62 -14.57
C GLU A 95 -18.40 18.86 -13.07
N PHE A 96 -17.38 18.22 -12.47
CA PHE A 96 -17.02 18.42 -11.07
C PHE A 96 -16.15 19.65 -10.82
N MET A 97 -15.47 20.17 -11.83
CA MET A 97 -14.55 21.30 -11.66
C MET A 97 -15.18 22.56 -11.03
N PRO A 98 -16.42 22.94 -11.32
CA PRO A 98 -17.06 24.08 -10.64
C PRO A 98 -17.26 23.82 -9.15
N ILE A 99 -17.59 22.58 -8.77
CA ILE A 99 -17.79 22.16 -7.38
C ILE A 99 -16.45 22.22 -6.64
N PHE A 100 -15.37 21.67 -7.23
CA PHE A 100 -14.04 21.72 -6.66
C PHE A 100 -13.55 23.16 -6.44
N ARG A 101 -13.81 24.06 -7.36
CA ARG A 101 -13.44 25.48 -7.23
C ARG A 101 -14.22 26.18 -6.12
N ALA A 102 -15.49 25.88 -5.96
CA ALA A 102 -16.31 26.47 -4.91
C ALA A 102 -15.85 26.10 -3.49
N TYR A 103 -15.23 24.92 -3.33
CA TYR A 103 -14.76 24.43 -2.03
C TYR A 103 -13.24 24.55 -1.84
N ALA A 104 -12.47 24.83 -2.89
CA ALA A 104 -11.01 24.93 -2.79
C ALA A 104 -10.56 26.02 -1.82
N ASP A 105 -11.27 27.14 -1.77
CA ASP A 105 -10.97 28.25 -0.87
C ASP A 105 -11.41 27.99 0.58
N ALA A 106 -12.19 26.95 0.83
CA ALA A 106 -12.67 26.60 2.16
C ALA A 106 -11.72 25.64 2.92
N ILE A 107 -10.69 25.14 2.25
CA ILE A 107 -9.71 24.21 2.85
C ILE A 107 -8.52 25.01 3.34
N PRO A 108 -8.23 25.01 4.66
CA PRO A 108 -7.01 25.64 5.19
C PRO A 108 -5.78 24.97 4.59
N HIS A 109 -4.83 25.76 4.10
CA HIS A 109 -3.54 25.29 3.61
C HIS A 109 -2.60 24.93 4.75
#